data_1674d9f638739a7af3261c1b337cbf0b
#
_entry.id   1674d9f638739a7af3261c1b337cbf0b
#
_cell.length_a   1.000
_cell.length_b   1.000
_cell.length_c   1.000
_cell.angle_alpha   90.00
_cell.angle_beta   90.00
_cell.angle_gamma   90.00
#
_symmetry.space_group_name_H-M   'P 1'
#
loop_
_entity.id
_entity.type
_entity.pdbx_description
1 polymer ?
#
loop_
_entity_poly.entity_id
_entity_poly.type
_entity_poly.pdbx_seq_one_letter_code
_entity_poly.pdbx_strand_id
1 'polypeptide(L)'
;IKSRHMDRRTFIRLSSFAGASVAVSTGLAGCTVSTSANSQPQTKSEFTHGVASGDPLKDAVIIWTRAVPTSSSALVKADILWEMASDAAFTDVVSSGVVEAKATHDFTVKVDVSGLQPASKYFYRFKSADNVSPVGETRTLPEADVSKVTFGIFSCSNYPAGFFTPYMEAAKDDNMDYVLHLGDYIYEYDGKGYATEHAKEIGRTYAPDNDTELYTL
;
A
#
# COMPACT_ATOMS: atom_id res chain seq x y z
N ILE A 1 11.44 26.55 -22.80
CA ILE A 1 11.70 25.77 -21.55
C ILE A 1 10.77 24.57 -21.62
N LYS A 2 11.30 23.37 -21.96
CA LYS A 2 10.53 22.12 -21.94
C LYS A 2 10.29 21.72 -20.47
N SER A 3 9.05 21.81 -20.01
CA SER A 3 8.60 21.21 -18.75
C SER A 3 8.89 19.71 -18.81
N ARG A 4 9.81 19.22 -18.01
CA ARG A 4 10.00 17.77 -17.80
C ARG A 4 8.83 17.30 -16.93
N HIS A 5 7.86 16.67 -17.55
CA HIS A 5 6.81 15.95 -16.82
C HIS A 5 7.48 14.79 -16.11
N MET A 6 7.54 14.85 -14.78
CA MET A 6 8.03 13.76 -13.95
C MET A 6 6.90 12.73 -13.85
N ASP A 7 7.15 11.48 -14.29
CA ASP A 7 6.18 10.40 -14.16
C ASP A 7 6.02 9.97 -12.69
N ARG A 8 4.88 9.34 -12.37
CA ARG A 8 4.52 8.95 -11.00
C ARG A 8 5.54 8.02 -10.34
N ARG A 9 6.12 7.09 -11.11
CA ARG A 9 7.14 6.15 -10.59
C ARG A 9 8.44 6.86 -10.28
N THR A 10 8.88 7.77 -11.12
CA THR A 10 10.06 8.60 -10.88
C THR A 10 9.89 9.44 -9.61
N PHE A 11 8.70 9.99 -9.39
CA PHE A 11 8.37 10.71 -8.14
C PHE A 11 8.46 9.80 -6.91
N ILE A 12 7.87 8.60 -6.97
CA ILE A 12 7.90 7.63 -5.86
C ILE A 12 9.33 7.17 -5.58
N ARG A 13 10.13 6.84 -6.59
CA ARG A 13 11.54 6.46 -6.44
C ARG A 13 12.36 7.57 -5.80
N LEU A 14 12.22 8.80 -6.22
CA LEU A 14 12.95 9.95 -5.66
C LEU A 14 12.57 10.21 -4.20
N SER A 15 11.31 10.03 -3.82
CA SER A 15 10.88 10.17 -2.43
C SER A 15 11.39 9.04 -1.51
N SER A 16 11.71 7.87 -2.06
CA SER A 16 12.25 6.72 -1.31
C SER A 16 13.77 6.81 -1.11
N PHE A 17 14.50 7.53 -1.95
CA PHE A 17 15.98 7.63 -1.88
C PHE A 17 16.51 8.69 -0.91
N ALA A 18 15.68 9.47 -0.27
CA ALA A 18 16.14 10.56 0.62
C ALA A 18 16.77 10.11 1.95
N GLY A 19 17.15 8.84 2.09
CA GLY A 19 17.71 8.28 3.33
C GLY A 19 18.96 7.38 3.22
N ALA A 20 19.50 7.11 2.04
CA ALA A 20 20.67 6.23 1.88
C ALA A 20 21.93 7.03 1.55
N SER A 21 22.70 7.43 2.56
CA SER A 21 24.07 7.92 2.41
C SER A 21 24.99 6.72 2.19
N VAL A 22 25.42 6.45 0.97
CA VAL A 22 26.46 5.48 0.67
C VAL A 22 27.82 6.16 0.87
N ALA A 23 28.51 5.84 1.96
CA ALA A 23 29.90 6.15 2.14
C ALA A 23 30.75 5.11 1.39
N VAL A 24 31.32 5.51 0.26
CA VAL A 24 32.35 4.70 -0.44
C VAL A 24 33.69 4.98 0.20
N SER A 25 34.19 4.05 1.02
CA SER A 25 35.57 4.02 1.46
C SER A 25 36.36 3.03 0.59
N THR A 26 37.31 3.53 -0.18
CA THR A 26 38.31 2.73 -0.90
C THR A 26 39.36 2.25 0.08
N GLY A 27 39.35 0.97 0.41
CA GLY A 27 40.41 0.30 1.17
C GLY A 27 40.46 -1.18 0.82
N LEU A 28 41.53 -1.60 0.16
CA LEU A 28 41.82 -3.02 -0.11
C LEU A 28 42.14 -3.76 1.18
N ALA A 29 41.26 -4.63 1.64
CA ALA A 29 41.58 -5.79 2.48
C ALA A 29 40.36 -6.70 2.55
N GLY A 30 40.54 -7.99 2.32
CA GLY A 30 39.67 -9.16 2.39
C GLY A 30 38.20 -8.93 2.82
N CYS A 31 37.29 -8.84 1.87
CA CYS A 31 35.86 -8.81 2.16
C CYS A 31 35.36 -10.20 2.55
N THR A 32 35.25 -10.45 3.85
CA THR A 32 34.15 -11.30 4.33
C THR A 32 32.87 -10.55 4.03
N VAL A 33 32.08 -11.06 3.09
CA VAL A 33 30.73 -10.59 2.87
C VAL A 33 29.95 -10.93 4.15
N SER A 34 29.84 -9.96 5.04
CA SER A 34 28.85 -10.01 6.10
C SER A 34 27.51 -9.91 5.42
N THR A 35 26.85 -11.05 5.21
CA THR A 35 25.41 -11.10 4.97
C THR A 35 24.78 -10.38 6.16
N SER A 36 24.28 -9.17 5.93
CA SER A 36 23.47 -8.45 6.91
C SER A 36 22.35 -9.40 7.30
N ALA A 37 22.45 -9.94 8.51
CA ALA A 37 21.39 -10.71 9.10
C ALA A 37 20.12 -9.89 8.95
N ASN A 38 19.10 -10.50 8.39
CA ASN A 38 17.77 -9.93 8.18
C ASN A 38 17.21 -9.57 9.56
N SER A 39 17.58 -8.40 10.08
CA SER A 39 17.13 -7.95 11.40
C SER A 39 15.63 -7.68 11.27
N GLN A 40 14.83 -8.51 11.93
CA GLN A 40 13.38 -8.33 12.03
C GLN A 40 13.10 -6.91 12.56
N PRO A 41 12.09 -6.23 12.00
CA PRO A 41 11.67 -4.93 12.51
C PRO A 41 11.40 -4.99 14.01
N GLN A 42 12.01 -4.10 14.78
CA GLN A 42 11.88 -4.09 16.25
C GLN A 42 10.61 -3.37 16.72
N THR A 43 10.10 -2.46 15.91
CA THR A 43 8.90 -1.68 16.24
C THR A 43 7.66 -2.42 15.81
N LYS A 44 6.74 -2.68 16.74
CA LYS A 44 5.44 -3.27 16.42
C LYS A 44 4.52 -2.22 15.81
N SER A 45 3.96 -2.53 14.63
CA SER A 45 2.97 -1.68 13.95
C SER A 45 1.72 -2.49 13.60
N GLU A 46 0.60 -1.81 13.46
CA GLU A 46 -0.68 -2.38 13.02
C GLU A 46 -0.99 -1.97 11.57
N PHE A 47 -1.61 -2.89 10.83
CA PHE A 47 -1.98 -2.72 9.42
C PHE A 47 -3.49 -2.55 9.28
N THR A 48 -4.07 -1.60 10.02
CA THR A 48 -5.52 -1.41 10.17
C THR A 48 -6.24 -1.01 8.88
N HIS A 49 -5.50 -0.53 7.87
CA HIS A 49 -6.03 -0.08 6.58
C HIS A 49 -5.80 -1.09 5.45
N GLY A 50 -5.41 -2.33 5.83
CA GLY A 50 -5.13 -3.37 4.84
C GLY A 50 -3.94 -3.09 3.95
N VAL A 51 -3.97 -3.65 2.75
CA VAL A 51 -2.93 -3.51 1.73
C VAL A 51 -3.55 -3.20 0.38
N ALA A 52 -2.79 -2.54 -0.49
CA ALA A 52 -3.21 -2.24 -1.86
C ALA A 52 -2.04 -2.39 -2.83
N SER A 53 -2.35 -2.63 -4.10
CA SER A 53 -1.38 -2.59 -5.19
C SER A 53 -1.90 -1.77 -6.34
N GLY A 54 -1.00 -1.23 -7.16
CA GLY A 54 -1.39 -0.42 -8.30
C GLY A 54 -0.24 -0.14 -9.25
N ASP A 55 -0.55 0.63 -10.28
CA ASP A 55 0.40 1.08 -11.31
C ASP A 55 1.27 -0.06 -11.89
N PRO A 56 0.62 -1.19 -12.31
CA PRO A 56 1.37 -2.34 -12.79
C PRO A 56 2.10 -2.01 -14.09
N LEU A 57 3.31 -2.56 -14.23
CA LEU A 57 4.04 -2.68 -15.46
C LEU A 57 4.22 -4.16 -15.80
N LYS A 58 4.84 -4.46 -16.95
CA LYS A 58 5.15 -5.85 -17.32
C LYS A 58 6.09 -6.54 -16.34
N ASP A 59 6.92 -5.79 -15.64
CA ASP A 59 7.99 -6.27 -14.77
C ASP A 59 8.02 -5.61 -13.40
N ALA A 60 6.97 -4.84 -13.05
CA ALA A 60 6.93 -4.14 -11.77
C ALA A 60 5.49 -3.82 -11.33
N VAL A 61 5.33 -3.58 -10.02
CA VAL A 61 4.07 -3.14 -9.40
C VAL A 61 4.36 -2.33 -8.15
N ILE A 62 3.50 -1.35 -7.85
CA ILE A 62 3.58 -0.63 -6.58
C ILE A 62 2.69 -1.35 -5.56
N ILE A 63 3.24 -1.65 -4.38
CA ILE A 63 2.50 -2.15 -3.23
C ILE A 63 2.44 -1.10 -2.13
N TRP A 64 1.35 -1.10 -1.37
CA TRP A 64 1.04 -0.08 -0.38
C TRP A 64 0.47 -0.68 0.90
N THR A 65 0.79 -0.07 2.02
CA THR A 65 0.07 -0.23 3.31
C THR A 65 0.21 1.03 4.17
N ARG A 66 -0.55 1.10 5.25
CA ARG A 66 -0.37 2.02 6.38
C ARG A 66 -0.01 1.21 7.62
N ALA A 67 1.18 1.47 8.19
CA ALA A 67 1.76 0.69 9.28
C ALA A 67 1.91 1.56 10.53
N VAL A 68 0.84 1.69 11.33
CA VAL A 68 0.80 2.58 12.50
C VAL A 68 1.50 1.92 13.69
N PRO A 69 2.58 2.52 14.24
CA PRO A 69 3.24 2.00 15.43
C PRO A 69 2.30 1.91 16.64
N THR A 70 2.32 0.79 17.36
CA THR A 70 1.48 0.57 18.55
C THR A 70 2.10 1.08 19.84
N SER A 71 3.41 1.30 19.84
CA SER A 71 4.15 1.76 21.03
C SER A 71 4.58 3.21 20.87
N SER A 72 4.11 4.06 21.77
CA SER A 72 4.51 5.46 21.99
C SER A 72 4.14 6.44 20.86
N SER A 73 3.35 7.43 21.21
CA SER A 73 3.04 8.64 20.42
C SER A 73 4.27 9.47 20.00
N ALA A 74 5.48 9.09 20.41
CA ALA A 74 6.74 9.77 20.10
C ALA A 74 7.52 9.14 18.93
N LEU A 75 7.07 8.01 18.38
CA LEU A 75 7.78 7.40 17.26
C LEU A 75 7.53 8.20 15.97
N VAL A 76 8.61 8.66 15.37
CA VAL A 76 8.57 9.40 14.11
C VAL A 76 8.72 8.49 12.88
N LYS A 77 9.13 7.22 13.08
CA LYS A 77 9.33 6.23 12.03
C LYS A 77 9.31 4.79 12.55
N ALA A 78 9.00 3.84 11.65
CA ALA A 78 9.08 2.41 11.87
C ALA A 78 9.63 1.71 10.63
N ASP A 79 10.48 0.69 10.81
CA ASP A 79 10.95 -0.15 9.72
C ASP A 79 9.92 -1.26 9.46
N ILE A 80 9.53 -1.40 8.20
CA ILE A 80 8.54 -2.36 7.73
C ILE A 80 9.19 -3.28 6.71
N LEU A 81 9.22 -4.57 7.00
CA LEU A 81 9.62 -5.59 6.04
C LEU A 81 8.46 -5.83 5.06
N TRP A 82 8.76 -5.93 3.78
CA TRP A 82 7.81 -6.36 2.76
C TRP A 82 8.33 -7.59 2.03
N GLU A 83 7.41 -8.46 1.61
CA GLU A 83 7.69 -9.66 0.84
C GLU A 83 6.74 -9.76 -0.35
N MET A 84 7.28 -10.20 -1.49
CA MET A 84 6.55 -10.58 -2.69
C MET A 84 6.85 -12.03 -3.01
N ALA A 85 5.83 -12.86 -3.21
CA ALA A 85 5.95 -14.28 -3.48
C ALA A 85 5.14 -14.70 -4.70
N SER A 86 5.54 -15.82 -5.33
CA SER A 86 4.78 -16.44 -6.41
C SER A 86 3.59 -17.28 -5.91
N ASP A 87 3.54 -17.57 -4.60
CA ASP A 87 2.50 -18.36 -3.95
C ASP A 87 1.95 -17.71 -2.68
N ALA A 88 0.69 -17.99 -2.35
CA ALA A 88 0.01 -17.41 -1.19
C ALA A 88 0.55 -17.88 0.17
N ALA A 89 1.29 -18.99 0.20
CA ALA A 89 1.92 -19.52 1.42
C ALA A 89 3.30 -18.88 1.69
N PHE A 90 3.82 -18.09 0.73
CA PHE A 90 5.15 -17.47 0.80
C PHE A 90 6.28 -18.50 0.94
N THR A 91 6.14 -19.64 0.24
CA THR A 91 7.20 -20.65 0.16
C THR A 91 8.26 -20.27 -0.88
N ASP A 92 7.87 -19.50 -1.90
CA ASP A 92 8.75 -18.96 -2.94
C ASP A 92 8.69 -17.41 -2.94
N VAL A 93 9.49 -16.81 -2.07
CA VAL A 93 9.64 -15.35 -1.98
C VAL A 93 10.56 -14.86 -3.09
N VAL A 94 10.01 -14.19 -4.09
CA VAL A 94 10.75 -13.70 -5.27
C VAL A 94 11.42 -12.35 -5.06
N SER A 95 10.92 -11.54 -4.13
CA SER A 95 11.50 -10.25 -3.77
C SER A 95 11.11 -9.86 -2.35
N SER A 96 12.00 -9.15 -1.65
CA SER A 96 11.74 -8.64 -0.31
C SER A 96 12.66 -7.45 0.00
N GLY A 97 12.30 -6.68 1.02
CA GLY A 97 13.11 -5.57 1.48
C GLY A 97 12.51 -4.89 2.71
N VAL A 98 13.20 -3.85 3.16
CA VAL A 98 12.74 -3.02 4.28
C VAL A 98 12.46 -1.61 3.78
N VAL A 99 11.37 -1.02 4.24
CA VAL A 99 10.96 0.35 3.96
C VAL A 99 10.61 1.06 5.26
N GLU A 100 10.93 2.35 5.33
CA GLU A 100 10.65 3.17 6.49
C GLU A 100 9.26 3.83 6.38
N ALA A 101 8.36 3.52 7.32
CA ALA A 101 7.09 4.22 7.51
C ALA A 101 7.34 5.44 8.41
N LYS A 102 6.97 6.65 7.94
CA LYS A 102 7.23 7.91 8.64
C LYS A 102 5.94 8.59 9.09
N ALA A 103 5.96 9.18 10.28
CA ALA A 103 4.86 9.98 10.79
C ALA A 103 4.50 11.16 9.86
N THR A 104 5.49 11.77 9.21
CA THR A 104 5.28 12.85 8.23
C THR A 104 4.51 12.42 6.98
N HIS A 105 4.34 11.12 6.75
CA HIS A 105 3.54 10.52 5.67
C HIS A 105 2.43 9.65 6.24
N ASP A 106 1.97 9.94 7.44
CA ASP A 106 0.93 9.19 8.13
C ASP A 106 1.22 7.67 8.19
N PHE A 107 2.49 7.31 8.37
CA PHE A 107 2.99 5.93 8.39
C PHE A 107 2.60 5.09 7.15
N THR A 108 2.27 5.73 6.04
CA THR A 108 2.06 5.03 4.78
C THR A 108 3.39 4.66 4.13
N VAL A 109 3.44 3.50 3.52
CA VAL A 109 4.56 3.02 2.71
C VAL A 109 4.11 2.69 1.30
N LYS A 110 4.97 2.96 0.34
CA LYS A 110 4.82 2.61 -1.07
C LYS A 110 6.13 2.02 -1.56
N VAL A 111 6.07 0.82 -2.09
CA VAL A 111 7.24 0.12 -2.61
C VAL A 111 7.03 -0.16 -4.09
N ASP A 112 7.94 0.29 -4.95
CA ASP A 112 7.99 -0.08 -6.36
C ASP A 112 8.79 -1.39 -6.50
N VAL A 113 8.08 -2.52 -6.53
CA VAL A 113 8.67 -3.85 -6.67
C VAL A 113 8.93 -4.10 -8.14
N SER A 114 10.18 -4.31 -8.51
CA SER A 114 10.62 -4.53 -9.90
C SER A 114 11.34 -5.87 -10.07
N GLY A 115 11.61 -6.25 -11.33
CA GLY A 115 12.25 -7.52 -11.67
C GLY A 115 11.29 -8.71 -11.67
N LEU A 116 9.98 -8.44 -11.75
CA LEU A 116 8.93 -9.44 -11.82
C LEU A 116 8.78 -10.00 -13.25
N GLN A 117 8.17 -11.18 -13.38
CA GLN A 117 7.85 -11.77 -14.69
C GLN A 117 6.55 -11.14 -15.23
N PRO A 118 6.43 -10.95 -16.56
CA PRO A 118 5.21 -10.48 -17.20
C PRO A 118 4.05 -11.45 -17.02
N ALA A 119 2.81 -10.91 -17.11
CA ALA A 119 1.56 -11.68 -17.04
C ALA A 119 1.45 -12.64 -15.86
N SER A 120 2.11 -12.30 -14.74
CA SER A 120 2.27 -13.18 -13.59
C SER A 120 1.50 -12.66 -12.39
N LYS A 121 0.88 -13.60 -11.66
CA LYS A 121 0.22 -13.35 -10.39
C LYS A 121 1.24 -13.43 -9.27
N TYR A 122 1.14 -12.51 -8.32
CA TYR A 122 1.97 -12.46 -7.13
C TYR A 122 1.15 -12.20 -5.88
N PHE A 123 1.69 -12.62 -4.73
CA PHE A 123 1.16 -12.37 -3.41
C PHE A 123 2.14 -11.49 -2.64
N TYR A 124 1.65 -10.56 -1.85
CA TYR A 124 2.51 -9.68 -1.07
C TYR A 124 1.96 -9.44 0.32
N ARG A 125 2.86 -9.15 1.24
CA ARG A 125 2.54 -8.82 2.62
C ARG A 125 3.59 -7.89 3.22
N PHE A 126 3.20 -7.28 4.33
CA PHE A 126 4.09 -6.46 5.15
C PHE A 126 4.20 -7.06 6.54
N LYS A 127 5.38 -6.88 7.17
CA LYS A 127 5.67 -7.40 8.51
C LYS A 127 6.30 -6.32 9.37
N SER A 128 5.95 -6.31 10.65
CA SER A 128 6.49 -5.38 11.64
C SER A 128 6.54 -6.10 12.99
N ALA A 129 7.72 -6.42 13.49
CA ALA A 129 7.93 -7.32 14.62
C ALA A 129 7.11 -8.63 14.42
N ASP A 130 6.19 -8.95 15.33
CA ASP A 130 5.35 -10.15 15.26
C ASP A 130 4.06 -9.96 14.45
N ASN A 131 3.79 -8.74 13.97
CA ASN A 131 2.57 -8.44 13.21
C ASN A 131 2.80 -8.65 11.71
N VAL A 132 1.80 -9.23 11.06
CA VAL A 132 1.76 -9.44 9.61
C VAL A 132 0.48 -8.81 9.07
N SER A 133 0.58 -8.11 7.96
CA SER A 133 -0.58 -7.57 7.25
C SER A 133 -1.45 -8.69 6.66
N PRO A 134 -2.69 -8.39 6.24
CA PRO A 134 -3.37 -9.25 5.27
C PRO A 134 -2.47 -9.52 4.05
N VAL A 135 -2.69 -10.67 3.41
CA VAL A 135 -2.04 -10.99 2.13
C VAL A 135 -2.79 -10.27 1.02
N GLY A 136 -2.06 -9.49 0.24
CA GLY A 136 -2.58 -8.89 -1.00
C GLY A 136 -2.22 -9.76 -2.21
N GLU A 137 -3.08 -9.73 -3.21
CA GLU A 137 -2.84 -10.31 -4.52
C GLU A 137 -2.62 -9.21 -5.55
N THR A 138 -1.72 -9.41 -6.49
CA THR A 138 -1.45 -8.46 -7.57
C THR A 138 -1.02 -9.19 -8.84
N ARG A 139 -0.96 -8.45 -9.95
CA ARG A 139 -0.59 -9.02 -11.24
C ARG A 139 0.21 -8.01 -12.06
N THR A 140 1.25 -8.48 -12.75
CA THR A 140 1.97 -7.71 -13.75
C THR A 140 1.23 -7.69 -15.08
N LEU A 141 1.49 -6.68 -15.91
CA LEU A 141 0.95 -6.60 -17.26
C LEU A 141 1.59 -7.65 -18.18
N PRO A 142 0.85 -8.15 -19.19
CA PRO A 142 1.44 -8.97 -20.24
C PRO A 142 2.36 -8.15 -21.16
N GLU A 143 3.26 -8.81 -21.88
CA GLU A 143 4.08 -8.18 -22.93
C GLU A 143 3.35 -8.10 -24.28
N ALA A 144 2.38 -8.98 -24.49
CA ALA A 144 1.62 -9.07 -25.75
C ALA A 144 0.19 -8.53 -25.55
N ASP A 145 -0.48 -8.33 -26.68
CA ASP A 145 -1.90 -7.97 -26.70
C ASP A 145 -2.76 -9.01 -25.98
N VAL A 146 -3.76 -8.55 -25.27
CA VAL A 146 -4.75 -9.38 -24.60
C VAL A 146 -6.11 -9.25 -25.29
N SER A 147 -6.87 -10.34 -25.33
CA SER A 147 -8.19 -10.36 -25.95
C SER A 147 -9.28 -9.76 -25.05
N LYS A 148 -9.03 -9.64 -23.74
CA LYS A 148 -10.00 -9.17 -22.76
C LYS A 148 -9.30 -8.57 -21.55
N VAL A 149 -9.88 -7.48 -21.03
CA VAL A 149 -9.55 -6.91 -19.71
C VAL A 149 -10.86 -6.63 -18.99
N THR A 150 -10.97 -7.03 -17.72
CA THR A 150 -12.15 -6.83 -16.89
C THR A 150 -11.87 -5.81 -15.82
N PHE A 151 -12.70 -4.75 -15.78
CA PHE A 151 -12.61 -3.67 -14.78
C PHE A 151 -13.78 -3.70 -13.82
N GLY A 152 -13.51 -3.62 -12.50
CA GLY A 152 -14.47 -3.18 -11.51
C GLY A 152 -14.48 -1.65 -11.44
N ILE A 153 -15.63 -1.01 -11.68
CA ILE A 153 -15.75 0.45 -11.68
C ILE A 153 -16.62 0.88 -10.52
N PHE A 154 -16.08 1.75 -9.65
CA PHE A 154 -16.73 2.25 -8.45
C PHE A 154 -16.68 3.78 -8.38
N SER A 155 -17.61 4.34 -7.59
CA SER A 155 -17.60 5.74 -7.17
C SER A 155 -18.41 5.90 -5.87
N CYS A 156 -18.26 7.03 -5.19
CA CYS A 156 -19.17 7.45 -4.13
C CYS A 156 -19.15 6.55 -2.89
N SER A 157 -18.08 6.59 -2.10
CA SER A 157 -17.91 5.80 -0.86
C SER A 157 -18.33 6.61 0.37
N ASN A 158 -19.62 7.02 0.45
CA ASN A 158 -20.11 7.80 1.58
C ASN A 158 -20.42 6.88 2.78
N TYR A 159 -19.67 7.03 3.88
CA TYR A 159 -19.78 6.17 5.07
C TYR A 159 -21.17 6.24 5.72
N PRO A 160 -21.77 7.42 6.00
CA PRO A 160 -23.08 7.48 6.66
C PRO A 160 -24.25 7.08 5.76
N ALA A 161 -24.06 7.03 4.43
CA ALA A 161 -25.14 6.72 3.50
C ALA A 161 -25.45 5.22 3.39
N GLY A 162 -24.57 4.32 3.85
CA GLY A 162 -24.80 2.89 3.73
C GLY A 162 -23.57 2.03 3.96
N PHE A 163 -23.66 0.76 3.56
CA PHE A 163 -22.59 -0.20 3.69
C PHE A 163 -21.80 -0.34 2.38
N PHE A 164 -20.54 -0.71 2.48
CA PHE A 164 -19.67 -0.94 1.34
C PHE A 164 -19.82 -2.33 0.72
N THR A 165 -21.07 -2.84 0.71
CA THR A 165 -21.42 -4.14 0.14
C THR A 165 -20.96 -4.32 -1.31
N PRO A 166 -21.03 -3.32 -2.21
CA PRO A 166 -20.52 -3.46 -3.58
C PRO A 166 -19.04 -3.84 -3.64
N TYR A 167 -18.21 -3.31 -2.75
CA TYR A 167 -16.78 -3.70 -2.69
C TYR A 167 -16.61 -5.14 -2.20
N MET A 168 -17.39 -5.55 -1.20
CA MET A 168 -17.37 -6.92 -0.70
C MET A 168 -17.79 -7.92 -1.78
N GLU A 169 -18.83 -7.61 -2.55
CA GLU A 169 -19.28 -8.48 -3.64
C GLU A 169 -18.27 -8.52 -4.80
N ALA A 170 -17.71 -7.38 -5.16
CA ALA A 170 -16.68 -7.31 -6.19
C ALA A 170 -15.40 -8.07 -5.82
N ALA A 171 -15.03 -8.06 -4.54
CA ALA A 171 -13.85 -8.80 -4.05
C ALA A 171 -13.99 -10.33 -4.15
N LYS A 172 -15.18 -10.86 -4.47
CA LYS A 172 -15.43 -12.28 -4.73
C LYS A 172 -15.28 -12.66 -6.21
N ASP A 173 -15.11 -11.68 -7.10
CA ASP A 173 -14.98 -11.94 -8.54
C ASP A 173 -13.51 -12.12 -8.93
N ASP A 174 -13.09 -13.37 -9.03
CA ASP A 174 -11.73 -13.76 -9.45
C ASP A 174 -11.40 -13.37 -10.90
N ASN A 175 -12.38 -12.95 -11.70
CA ASN A 175 -12.17 -12.53 -13.08
C ASN A 175 -11.89 -11.03 -13.24
N MET A 176 -11.91 -10.27 -12.16
CA MET A 176 -11.60 -8.86 -12.19
C MET A 176 -10.08 -8.64 -12.25
N ASP A 177 -9.63 -7.97 -13.31
CA ASP A 177 -8.20 -7.66 -13.49
C ASP A 177 -7.79 -6.39 -12.75
N TYR A 178 -8.65 -5.36 -12.80
CA TYR A 178 -8.35 -4.03 -12.23
C TYR A 178 -9.58 -3.39 -11.63
N VAL A 179 -9.33 -2.51 -10.65
CA VAL A 179 -10.34 -1.64 -10.05
C VAL A 179 -10.05 -0.18 -10.41
N LEU A 180 -11.09 0.52 -10.88
CA LEU A 180 -11.09 1.96 -11.10
C LEU A 180 -12.08 2.62 -10.16
N HIS A 181 -11.64 3.64 -9.44
CA HIS A 181 -12.52 4.47 -8.63
C HIS A 181 -12.63 5.87 -9.26
N LEU A 182 -13.83 6.26 -9.65
CA LEU A 182 -14.09 7.45 -10.46
C LEU A 182 -14.19 8.74 -9.64
N GLY A 183 -14.06 8.65 -8.33
CA GLY A 183 -14.12 9.81 -7.43
C GLY A 183 -15.11 9.63 -6.27
N ASP A 184 -15.21 10.63 -5.44
CA ASP A 184 -15.92 10.59 -4.17
C ASP A 184 -15.51 9.38 -3.32
N TYR A 185 -14.20 9.14 -3.27
CA TYR A 185 -13.62 8.08 -2.46
C TYR A 185 -13.77 8.36 -0.96
N ILE A 186 -13.69 9.63 -0.59
CA ILE A 186 -13.95 10.16 0.75
C ILE A 186 -14.96 11.29 0.60
N TYR A 187 -15.93 11.34 1.52
CA TYR A 187 -16.79 12.48 1.75
C TYR A 187 -16.33 13.14 3.03
N GLU A 188 -15.84 14.36 2.94
CA GLU A 188 -15.21 15.11 4.02
C GLU A 188 -16.19 15.80 4.97
N TYR A 189 -17.49 15.64 4.77
CA TYR A 189 -18.53 16.25 5.60
C TYR A 189 -18.59 15.68 7.02
N ASP A 190 -19.04 16.48 7.96
CA ASP A 190 -19.42 16.03 9.31
C ASP A 190 -20.69 15.14 9.29
N GLY A 191 -21.12 14.67 10.46
CA GLY A 191 -22.29 13.82 10.61
C GLY A 191 -23.64 14.50 10.34
N LYS A 192 -23.64 15.78 9.98
CA LYS A 192 -24.82 16.56 9.57
C LYS A 192 -24.78 16.92 8.09
N GLY A 193 -23.75 16.48 7.37
CA GLY A 193 -23.57 16.76 5.96
C GLY A 193 -24.42 15.89 5.05
N TYR A 194 -23.87 15.57 3.89
CA TYR A 194 -24.58 14.89 2.80
C TYR A 194 -24.96 13.44 3.13
N ALA A 195 -26.24 13.09 2.91
CA ALA A 195 -26.81 11.73 2.98
C ALA A 195 -26.61 11.04 4.35
N THR A 196 -26.87 11.78 5.45
CA THR A 196 -26.76 11.30 6.82
C THR A 196 -28.10 10.93 7.46
N GLU A 197 -29.22 11.05 6.73
CA GLU A 197 -30.59 10.96 7.26
C GLU A 197 -30.88 9.62 7.95
N HIS A 198 -30.33 8.53 7.44
CA HIS A 198 -30.52 7.18 7.96
C HIS A 198 -29.29 6.64 8.72
N ALA A 199 -28.23 7.43 8.88
CA ALA A 199 -26.98 6.98 9.48
C ALA A 199 -27.15 6.36 10.87
N LYS A 200 -27.99 6.96 11.72
CA LYS A 200 -28.30 6.47 13.06
C LYS A 200 -29.05 5.13 13.05
N GLU A 201 -30.01 4.97 12.15
CA GLU A 201 -30.82 3.76 12.04
C GLU A 201 -30.00 2.55 11.63
N ILE A 202 -29.02 2.75 10.75
CA ILE A 202 -28.13 1.70 10.24
C ILE A 202 -26.81 1.57 11.01
N GLY A 203 -26.61 2.37 12.09
CA GLY A 203 -25.39 2.33 12.89
C GLY A 203 -24.15 2.86 12.18
N ARG A 204 -24.31 3.83 11.28
CA ARG A 204 -23.22 4.42 10.46
C ARG A 204 -22.96 5.89 10.78
N THR A 205 -23.15 6.28 12.05
CA THR A 205 -22.72 7.60 12.52
C THR A 205 -21.22 7.65 12.72
N TYR A 206 -20.64 8.82 12.55
CA TYR A 206 -19.24 9.05 12.93
C TYR A 206 -19.04 8.96 14.45
N ALA A 207 -17.85 8.56 14.87
CA ALA A 207 -17.46 8.65 16.27
C ALA A 207 -17.39 10.12 16.69
N PRO A 208 -17.69 10.48 17.97
CA PRO A 208 -17.76 11.88 18.41
C PRO A 208 -16.46 12.68 18.21
N ASP A 209 -15.31 12.01 18.22
CA ASP A 209 -13.99 12.59 17.95
C ASP A 209 -13.69 12.77 16.45
N ASN A 210 -14.48 12.14 15.58
CA ASN A 210 -14.39 12.23 14.12
C ASN A 210 -15.61 12.90 13.47
N ASP A 211 -16.52 13.48 14.28
CA ASP A 211 -17.73 14.15 13.76
C ASP A 211 -17.44 15.63 13.45
N THR A 212 -16.45 15.85 12.59
CA THR A 212 -16.07 17.15 12.06
C THR A 212 -15.72 17.03 10.58
N GLU A 213 -15.73 18.14 9.85
CA GLU A 213 -15.21 18.15 8.48
C GLU A 213 -13.72 17.75 8.45
N LEU A 214 -13.35 16.98 7.44
CA LEU A 214 -11.97 16.48 7.25
C LEU A 214 -11.16 17.49 6.45
N TYR A 215 -10.28 18.23 7.11
CA TYR A 215 -9.37 19.21 6.50
C TYR A 215 -7.91 19.06 6.96
N THR A 216 -7.62 18.04 7.77
CA THR A 216 -6.28 17.64 8.20
C THR A 216 -6.09 16.14 8.11
N LEU A 217 -4.83 15.69 8.19
CA LEU A 217 -4.50 14.26 8.36
C LEU A 217 -4.85 13.77 9.76
#